data_4446e9e65d8b3c817ef09946e2bae6a8
#
_entry.id   4446e9e65d8b3c817ef09946e2bae6a8
#
_cell.length_a   1.000
_cell.length_b   1.000
_cell.length_c   1.000
_cell.angle_alpha   90.00
_cell.angle_beta   90.00
_cell.angle_gamma   90.00
#
_symmetry.space_group_name_H-M   'P 1'
#
loop_
_entity.id
_entity.type
_entity.pdbx_description
1 polymer ?
#
loop_
_entity_poly.entity_id
_entity_poly.type
_entity_poly.pdbx_seq_one_letter_code
_entity_poly.pdbx_strand_id
1 'polypeptide(L)'
;MVMINIHTHRPKADEKTIVTAGIHPWDAATIGERAMLDMVESAEVADAVGETGLDYACGVDREVQESLFRYQLAVAERLHKPVVLHCVKAFEPMMNILQEYELAAVIFHGFIGSSEQALQAVRAGCYLSFGHRTFASPKSVEALRQISQNRLFVETDDYNISIGDVYERVAELLGVETESLEAVIEKNFETIFGAK
;
A
#
# COMPACT_ATOMS: atom_id res chain seq x y z
N MET A 1 -12.53 -7.87 -17.95
CA MET A 1 -11.16 -7.65 -17.46
C MET A 1 -11.11 -8.16 -16.03
N VAL A 2 -10.02 -8.72 -15.54
CA VAL A 2 -9.92 -9.15 -14.13
C VAL A 2 -9.56 -7.92 -13.29
N MET A 3 -10.40 -7.56 -12.32
CA MET A 3 -10.19 -6.38 -11.50
C MET A 3 -8.99 -6.53 -10.57
N ILE A 4 -8.17 -5.48 -10.46
CA ILE A 4 -7.02 -5.45 -9.57
C ILE A 4 -7.45 -5.11 -8.16
N ASN A 5 -7.05 -5.93 -7.21
CA ASN A 5 -7.18 -5.71 -5.76
C ASN A 5 -5.75 -5.65 -5.21
N ILE A 6 -5.20 -4.43 -5.03
CA ILE A 6 -3.77 -4.26 -4.78
C ILE A 6 -3.33 -4.80 -3.42
N HIS A 7 -4.24 -4.84 -2.45
CA HIS A 7 -3.99 -5.38 -1.12
C HIS A 7 -5.23 -6.06 -0.55
N THR A 8 -5.10 -7.33 -0.15
CA THR A 8 -6.18 -8.08 0.47
C THR A 8 -5.64 -9.24 1.30
N HIS A 9 -6.24 -9.47 2.45
CA HIS A 9 -6.01 -10.67 3.27
C HIS A 9 -6.93 -11.85 2.86
N ARG A 10 -7.82 -11.63 1.88
CA ARG A 10 -8.81 -12.62 1.41
C ARG A 10 -8.88 -12.68 -0.11
N PRO A 11 -7.78 -13.13 -0.78
CA PRO A 11 -7.73 -13.15 -2.23
C PRO A 11 -8.80 -14.06 -2.81
N LYS A 12 -9.46 -13.61 -3.88
CA LYS A 12 -10.47 -14.37 -4.62
C LYS A 12 -9.94 -14.74 -6.01
N ALA A 13 -10.45 -15.82 -6.58
CA ALA A 13 -9.96 -16.36 -7.85
C ALA A 13 -10.26 -15.48 -9.08
N ASP A 14 -11.23 -14.58 -8.95
CA ASP A 14 -11.67 -13.63 -9.98
C ASP A 14 -11.03 -12.24 -9.85
N GLU A 15 -10.09 -12.07 -8.93
CA GLU A 15 -9.34 -10.83 -8.69
C GLU A 15 -7.86 -11.02 -9.05
N LYS A 16 -7.22 -9.96 -9.56
CA LYS A 16 -5.78 -9.90 -9.74
C LYS A 16 -5.15 -9.23 -8.52
N THR A 17 -4.39 -10.00 -7.76
CA THR A 17 -3.71 -9.55 -6.53
C THR A 17 -2.20 -9.71 -6.67
N ILE A 18 -1.44 -9.09 -5.77
CA ILE A 18 0.01 -9.30 -5.62
C ILE A 18 0.30 -10.17 -4.40
N VAL A 19 1.41 -10.88 -4.44
CA VAL A 19 1.97 -11.59 -3.29
C VAL A 19 2.98 -10.69 -2.61
N THR A 20 2.79 -10.44 -1.32
CA THR A 20 3.71 -9.64 -0.51
C THR A 20 4.40 -10.48 0.55
N ALA A 21 5.63 -10.12 0.90
CA ALA A 21 6.37 -10.69 2.01
C ALA A 21 6.95 -9.57 2.87
N GLY A 22 6.51 -9.51 4.10
CA GLY A 22 6.91 -8.49 5.07
C GLY A 22 6.54 -8.85 6.50
N ILE A 23 6.94 -8.00 7.43
CA ILE A 23 6.63 -8.12 8.84
C ILE A 23 5.88 -6.86 9.26
N HIS A 24 4.66 -7.05 9.73
CA HIS A 24 3.79 -5.96 10.16
C HIS A 24 4.37 -5.23 11.39
N PRO A 25 4.21 -3.90 11.53
CA PRO A 25 4.73 -3.15 12.67
C PRO A 25 4.20 -3.63 14.04
N TRP A 26 3.06 -4.30 14.08
CA TRP A 26 2.52 -4.87 15.32
C TRP A 26 3.38 -6.00 15.88
N ASP A 27 4.13 -6.71 15.03
CA ASP A 27 4.98 -7.83 15.41
C ASP A 27 6.42 -7.40 15.72
N ALA A 28 6.76 -6.12 15.52
CA ALA A 28 8.13 -5.63 15.60
C ALA A 28 8.83 -5.93 16.94
N ALA A 29 8.10 -5.93 18.05
CA ALA A 29 8.67 -6.20 19.38
C ALA A 29 8.90 -7.70 19.67
N THR A 30 8.28 -8.60 18.89
CA THR A 30 8.29 -10.04 19.16
C THR A 30 9.00 -10.86 18.09
N ILE A 31 9.36 -10.21 16.97
CA ILE A 31 10.00 -10.88 15.85
C ILE A 31 11.42 -11.33 16.20
N GLY A 32 11.74 -12.58 15.92
CA GLY A 32 13.07 -13.14 16.08
C GLY A 32 13.88 -13.15 14.79
N GLU A 33 15.19 -13.35 14.93
CA GLU A 33 16.14 -13.38 13.80
C GLU A 33 15.72 -14.39 12.71
N ARG A 34 15.21 -15.55 13.08
CA ARG A 34 14.77 -16.58 12.12
C ARG A 34 13.63 -16.06 11.22
N ALA A 35 12.65 -15.40 11.79
CA ALA A 35 11.52 -14.87 11.02
C ALA A 35 11.95 -13.69 10.10
N MET A 36 12.97 -12.93 10.49
CA MET A 36 13.57 -11.92 9.62
C MET A 36 14.26 -12.55 8.41
N LEU A 37 14.98 -13.66 8.60
CA LEU A 37 15.59 -14.41 7.48
C LEU A 37 14.52 -15.03 6.57
N ASP A 38 13.48 -15.66 7.14
CA ASP A 38 12.38 -16.26 6.38
C ASP A 38 11.63 -15.17 5.56
N MET A 39 11.50 -13.96 6.10
CA MET A 39 10.93 -12.83 5.36
C MET A 39 11.79 -12.45 4.16
N VAL A 40 13.11 -12.39 4.32
CA VAL A 40 14.03 -12.08 3.19
C VAL A 40 13.92 -13.14 2.09
N GLU A 41 13.96 -14.44 2.44
CA GLU A 41 13.82 -15.53 1.49
C GLU A 41 12.46 -15.45 0.76
N SER A 42 11.38 -15.13 1.49
CA SER A 42 10.04 -14.97 0.91
C SER A 42 9.97 -13.74 0.00
N ALA A 43 10.63 -12.65 0.35
CA ALA A 43 10.66 -11.43 -0.44
C ALA A 43 11.36 -11.62 -1.80
N GLU A 44 12.30 -12.55 -1.94
CA GLU A 44 12.96 -12.85 -3.22
C GLU A 44 11.94 -13.29 -4.29
N VAL A 45 10.93 -14.07 -3.91
CA VAL A 45 9.92 -14.61 -4.83
C VAL A 45 8.61 -13.84 -4.84
N ALA A 46 8.34 -13.01 -3.83
CA ALA A 46 7.14 -12.17 -3.76
C ALA A 46 7.16 -11.05 -4.81
N ASP A 47 6.00 -10.47 -5.10
CA ASP A 47 5.87 -9.33 -6.01
C ASP A 47 6.33 -8.01 -5.36
N ALA A 48 6.15 -7.88 -4.04
CA ALA A 48 6.54 -6.70 -3.27
C ALA A 48 6.96 -7.07 -1.84
N VAL A 49 7.71 -6.18 -1.18
CA VAL A 49 7.95 -6.24 0.26
C VAL A 49 6.77 -5.55 0.97
N GLY A 50 6.13 -6.29 1.86
CA GLY A 50 4.95 -5.81 2.59
C GLY A 50 4.14 -6.96 3.19
N GLU A 51 3.23 -6.65 4.04
CA GLU A 51 2.89 -5.35 4.59
C GLU A 51 3.95 -4.90 5.61
N THR A 52 4.54 -3.74 5.42
CA THR A 52 5.56 -3.16 6.30
C THR A 52 5.20 -1.71 6.62
N GLY A 53 5.79 -1.11 7.62
CA GLY A 53 5.53 0.30 7.90
C GLY A 53 5.50 0.66 9.37
N LEU A 54 4.67 1.67 9.72
CA LEU A 54 4.59 2.27 11.04
C LEU A 54 3.14 2.42 11.51
N ASP A 55 2.88 1.99 12.73
CA ASP A 55 1.61 2.20 13.43
C ASP A 55 1.85 2.82 14.82
N TYR A 56 1.74 4.14 14.90
CA TYR A 56 1.91 4.86 16.17
C TYR A 56 0.64 4.89 17.04
N ALA A 57 -0.39 4.14 16.64
CA ALA A 57 -1.58 3.91 17.45
C ALA A 57 -1.53 2.58 18.21
N CYS A 58 -0.66 1.64 17.84
CA CYS A 58 -0.47 0.38 18.55
C CYS A 58 0.48 0.56 19.76
N GLY A 59 0.57 -0.48 20.59
CA GLY A 59 1.39 -0.47 21.83
C GLY A 59 2.88 -0.80 21.62
N VAL A 60 3.33 -1.01 20.39
CA VAL A 60 4.72 -1.33 20.09
C VAL A 60 5.56 -0.04 20.07
N ASP A 61 6.74 -0.09 20.67
CA ASP A 61 7.68 1.03 20.71
C ASP A 61 8.02 1.54 19.31
N ARG A 62 8.08 2.88 19.14
CA ARG A 62 8.27 3.52 17.84
C ARG A 62 9.65 3.27 17.26
N GLU A 63 10.70 3.29 18.08
CA GLU A 63 12.08 3.07 17.63
C GLU A 63 12.25 1.63 17.14
N VAL A 64 11.57 0.68 17.80
CA VAL A 64 11.56 -0.73 17.38
C VAL A 64 10.83 -0.89 16.04
N GLN A 65 9.68 -0.23 15.85
CA GLN A 65 8.99 -0.23 14.57
C GLN A 65 9.83 0.41 13.46
N GLU A 66 10.45 1.56 13.71
CA GLU A 66 11.30 2.26 12.74
C GLU A 66 12.52 1.42 12.35
N SER A 67 13.16 0.74 13.30
CA SER A 67 14.29 -0.17 13.05
C SER A 67 13.88 -1.32 12.12
N LEU A 68 12.74 -1.96 12.39
CA LEU A 68 12.21 -3.02 11.54
C LEU A 68 11.81 -2.50 10.15
N PHE A 69 11.18 -1.34 10.09
CA PHE A 69 10.78 -0.71 8.84
C PHE A 69 11.99 -0.42 7.96
N ARG A 70 13.03 0.22 8.49
CA ARG A 70 14.30 0.48 7.80
C ARG A 70 14.97 -0.80 7.29
N TYR A 71 14.96 -1.85 8.09
CA TYR A 71 15.48 -3.16 7.66
C TYR A 71 14.75 -3.68 6.42
N GLN A 72 13.42 -3.63 6.42
CA GLN A 72 12.62 -4.12 5.30
C GLN A 72 12.75 -3.22 4.05
N LEU A 73 12.88 -1.91 4.22
CA LEU A 73 13.18 -1.00 3.10
C LEU A 73 14.54 -1.31 2.45
N ALA A 74 15.57 -1.59 3.26
CA ALA A 74 16.87 -2.00 2.73
C ALA A 74 16.81 -3.34 1.97
N VAL A 75 15.95 -4.27 2.40
CA VAL A 75 15.69 -5.51 1.65
C VAL A 75 14.99 -5.21 0.33
N ALA A 76 13.97 -4.36 0.32
CA ALA A 76 13.23 -3.98 -0.88
C ALA A 76 14.14 -3.27 -1.90
N GLU A 77 14.97 -2.33 -1.44
CA GLU A 77 15.96 -1.63 -2.27
C GLU A 77 16.94 -2.61 -2.91
N ARG A 78 17.55 -3.49 -2.12
CA ARG A 78 18.50 -4.51 -2.60
C ARG A 78 17.87 -5.45 -3.63
N LEU A 79 16.60 -5.82 -3.45
CA LEU A 79 15.88 -6.73 -4.34
C LEU A 79 15.19 -6.00 -5.51
N HIS A 80 15.27 -4.66 -5.57
CA HIS A 80 14.55 -3.82 -6.52
C HIS A 80 13.05 -4.11 -6.55
N LYS A 81 12.44 -4.26 -5.36
CA LYS A 81 11.02 -4.58 -5.20
C LYS A 81 10.21 -3.35 -4.79
N PRO A 82 8.96 -3.24 -5.25
CA PRO A 82 7.99 -2.32 -4.67
C PRO A 82 7.77 -2.59 -3.18
N VAL A 83 7.27 -1.59 -2.45
CA VAL A 83 6.84 -1.75 -1.06
C VAL A 83 5.36 -1.42 -0.88
N VAL A 84 4.67 -2.23 -0.06
CA VAL A 84 3.30 -2.01 0.38
C VAL A 84 3.31 -1.59 1.84
N LEU A 85 2.85 -0.38 2.11
CA LEU A 85 3.04 0.30 3.38
C LEU A 85 1.76 0.38 4.21
N HIS A 86 1.87 -0.06 5.45
CA HIS A 86 0.94 0.25 6.54
C HIS A 86 1.34 1.55 7.24
N CYS A 87 0.43 2.52 7.29
CA CYS A 87 0.71 3.83 7.88
C CYS A 87 -0.43 4.32 8.76
N VAL A 88 -0.27 4.25 10.08
CA VAL A 88 -1.25 4.74 11.06
C VAL A 88 -0.59 5.76 12.00
N LYS A 89 -1.07 7.02 11.97
CA LYS A 89 -0.53 8.15 12.78
C LYS A 89 0.97 8.37 12.68
N ALA A 90 1.59 7.95 11.56
CA ALA A 90 3.04 7.96 11.35
C ALA A 90 3.45 8.54 9.98
N PHE A 91 2.59 9.32 9.33
CA PHE A 91 2.81 9.79 7.96
C PHE A 91 4.12 10.57 7.80
N GLU A 92 4.35 11.61 8.61
CA GLU A 92 5.56 12.44 8.50
C GLU A 92 6.86 11.68 8.79
N PRO A 93 6.96 10.89 9.89
CA PRO A 93 8.11 10.03 10.11
C PRO A 93 8.35 9.05 8.95
N MET A 94 7.31 8.44 8.43
CA MET A 94 7.41 7.52 7.31
C MET A 94 7.93 8.20 6.05
N MET A 95 7.38 9.35 5.67
CA MET A 95 7.85 10.11 4.51
C MET A 95 9.31 10.54 4.64
N ASN A 96 9.78 10.88 5.85
CA ASN A 96 11.18 11.20 6.08
C ASN A 96 12.09 9.98 5.89
N ILE A 97 11.70 8.80 6.41
CA ILE A 97 12.46 7.57 6.26
C ILE A 97 12.52 7.14 4.80
N LEU A 98 11.41 7.21 4.06
CA LEU A 98 11.36 6.80 2.64
C LEU A 98 12.34 7.56 1.75
N GLN A 99 12.68 8.82 2.09
CA GLN A 99 13.66 9.61 1.32
C GLN A 99 15.10 9.08 1.39
N GLU A 100 15.39 8.17 2.32
CA GLU A 100 16.72 7.59 2.51
C GLU A 100 16.97 6.37 1.60
N TYR A 101 15.95 5.92 0.82
CA TYR A 101 15.99 4.69 0.03
C TYR A 101 15.59 4.91 -1.42
N GLU A 102 16.21 4.16 -2.35
CA GLU A 102 15.82 4.11 -3.77
C GLU A 102 14.92 2.90 -4.04
N LEU A 103 13.61 3.08 -3.88
CA LEU A 103 12.62 2.02 -4.00
C LEU A 103 12.01 1.96 -5.40
N ALA A 104 11.76 0.76 -5.91
CA ALA A 104 11.16 0.54 -7.24
C ALA A 104 9.76 1.21 -7.36
N ALA A 105 8.95 1.09 -6.32
CA ALA A 105 7.69 1.83 -6.14
C ALA A 105 7.27 1.79 -4.68
N VAL A 106 6.45 2.76 -4.26
CA VAL A 106 5.90 2.87 -2.91
C VAL A 106 4.39 2.93 -3.00
N ILE A 107 3.68 2.02 -2.34
CA ILE A 107 2.22 1.93 -2.31
C ILE A 107 1.77 2.05 -0.86
N PHE A 108 1.10 3.16 -0.51
CA PHE A 108 0.38 3.25 0.77
C PHE A 108 -0.93 2.49 0.63
N HIS A 109 -1.06 1.34 1.30
CA HIS A 109 -2.33 0.65 1.37
C HIS A 109 -3.28 1.31 2.37
N GLY A 110 -4.58 1.15 2.17
CA GLY A 110 -5.61 1.64 3.08
C GLY A 110 -5.47 3.12 3.46
N PHE A 111 -5.11 3.99 2.52
CA PHE A 111 -4.76 5.38 2.83
C PHE A 111 -5.89 6.11 3.57
N ILE A 112 -5.58 6.57 4.78
CA ILE A 112 -6.44 7.42 5.62
C ILE A 112 -5.66 8.68 6.01
N GLY A 113 -5.89 9.77 5.28
CA GLY A 113 -5.14 11.01 5.46
C GLY A 113 -5.86 12.23 4.92
N SER A 114 -5.23 13.39 5.04
CA SER A 114 -5.72 14.63 4.46
C SER A 114 -5.30 14.76 2.99
N SER A 115 -5.91 15.71 2.28
CA SER A 115 -5.52 16.04 0.90
C SER A 115 -4.07 16.49 0.80
N GLU A 116 -3.57 17.25 1.79
CA GLU A 116 -2.19 17.71 1.83
C GLU A 116 -1.23 16.52 1.92
N GLN A 117 -1.52 15.55 2.80
CA GLN A 117 -0.72 14.31 2.93
C GLN A 117 -0.76 13.47 1.66
N ALA A 118 -1.95 13.31 1.06
CA ALA A 118 -2.09 12.58 -0.21
C ALA A 118 -1.29 13.23 -1.34
N LEU A 119 -1.39 14.55 -1.48
CA LEU A 119 -0.64 15.29 -2.50
C LEU A 119 0.88 15.27 -2.24
N GLN A 120 1.31 15.30 -0.96
CA GLN A 120 2.73 15.15 -0.60
C GLN A 120 3.26 13.79 -1.02
N ALA A 121 2.55 12.70 -0.69
CA ALA A 121 2.94 11.34 -1.08
C ALA A 121 2.99 11.18 -2.62
N VAL A 122 1.98 11.67 -3.33
CA VAL A 122 1.93 11.60 -4.81
C VAL A 122 3.06 12.39 -5.45
N ARG A 123 3.40 13.59 -4.94
CA ARG A 123 4.56 14.37 -5.42
C ARG A 123 5.88 13.67 -5.18
N ALA A 124 6.00 12.87 -4.12
CA ALA A 124 7.15 12.01 -3.86
C ALA A 124 7.17 10.74 -4.72
N GLY A 125 6.21 10.56 -5.63
CA GLY A 125 6.12 9.41 -6.54
C GLY A 125 5.36 8.21 -5.99
N CYS A 126 4.78 8.29 -4.78
CA CYS A 126 4.02 7.21 -4.17
C CYS A 126 2.67 6.99 -4.86
N TYR A 127 2.18 5.77 -4.77
CA TYR A 127 0.80 5.37 -5.07
C TYR A 127 0.00 5.27 -3.78
N LEU A 128 -1.29 5.57 -3.86
CA LEU A 128 -2.22 5.47 -2.74
C LEU A 128 -3.33 4.49 -3.08
N SER A 129 -3.63 3.57 -2.18
CA SER A 129 -4.74 2.65 -2.32
C SER A 129 -5.88 3.03 -1.37
N PHE A 130 -7.10 2.93 -1.88
CA PHE A 130 -8.33 3.31 -1.18
C PHE A 130 -9.29 2.14 -1.13
N GLY A 131 -9.90 1.93 0.01
CA GLY A 131 -10.82 0.85 0.26
C GLY A 131 -11.99 1.25 1.13
N HIS A 132 -12.66 0.26 1.72
CA HIS A 132 -13.87 0.46 2.50
C HIS A 132 -13.73 1.52 3.61
N ARG A 133 -12.58 1.57 4.30
CA ARG A 133 -12.33 2.54 5.38
C ARG A 133 -12.30 3.98 4.90
N THR A 134 -11.91 4.21 3.65
CA THR A 134 -11.89 5.55 3.03
C THR A 134 -13.28 6.18 3.03
N PHE A 135 -14.31 5.38 2.71
CA PHE A 135 -15.68 5.87 2.54
C PHE A 135 -16.31 6.39 3.84
N ALA A 136 -15.81 5.95 4.99
CA ALA A 136 -16.21 6.44 6.32
C ALA A 136 -15.45 7.70 6.76
N SER A 137 -14.47 8.17 5.98
CA SER A 137 -13.61 9.31 6.32
C SER A 137 -13.77 10.45 5.31
N PRO A 138 -14.54 11.51 5.60
CA PRO A 138 -14.74 12.63 4.67
C PRO A 138 -13.42 13.25 4.17
N LYS A 139 -12.41 13.36 5.04
CA LYS A 139 -11.10 13.89 4.65
C LYS A 139 -10.36 12.97 3.66
N SER A 140 -10.52 11.64 3.79
CA SER A 140 -9.89 10.68 2.89
C SER A 140 -10.63 10.60 1.56
N VAL A 141 -11.95 10.79 1.54
CA VAL A 141 -12.74 10.97 0.33
C VAL A 141 -12.29 12.22 -0.42
N GLU A 142 -12.05 13.32 0.29
CA GLU A 142 -11.54 14.54 -0.35
C GLU A 142 -10.11 14.36 -0.87
N ALA A 143 -9.25 13.64 -0.14
CA ALA A 143 -7.91 13.28 -0.60
C ALA A 143 -7.97 12.45 -1.90
N LEU A 144 -8.85 11.45 -1.97
CA LEU A 144 -9.08 10.65 -3.17
C LEU A 144 -9.45 11.51 -4.39
N ARG A 145 -10.30 12.53 -4.21
CA ARG A 145 -10.73 13.42 -5.29
C ARG A 145 -9.63 14.33 -5.83
N GLN A 146 -8.61 14.63 -5.01
CA GLN A 146 -7.57 15.57 -5.37
C GLN A 146 -6.31 14.95 -5.96
N ILE A 147 -6.11 13.65 -5.80
CA ILE A 147 -4.94 12.98 -6.40
C ILE A 147 -5.15 12.66 -7.87
N SER A 148 -4.06 12.56 -8.59
CA SER A 148 -4.08 12.07 -9.98
C SER A 148 -4.38 10.57 -10.01
N GLN A 149 -5.30 10.16 -10.88
CA GLN A 149 -5.70 8.75 -11.02
C GLN A 149 -4.54 7.83 -11.46
N ASN A 150 -3.47 8.38 -12.06
CA ASN A 150 -2.27 7.61 -12.40
C ASN A 150 -1.41 7.23 -11.16
N ARG A 151 -1.85 7.56 -9.95
CA ARG A 151 -1.26 7.21 -8.67
C ARG A 151 -2.25 6.51 -7.73
N LEU A 152 -3.36 6.02 -8.30
CA LEU A 152 -4.47 5.43 -7.56
C LEU A 152 -4.48 3.90 -7.69
N PHE A 153 -4.73 3.24 -6.57
CA PHE A 153 -5.18 1.86 -6.49
C PHE A 153 -6.43 1.74 -5.62
N VAL A 154 -7.06 0.58 -5.69
CA VAL A 154 -8.17 0.19 -4.83
C VAL A 154 -7.90 -1.17 -4.20
N GLU A 155 -8.56 -1.42 -3.06
CA GLU A 155 -8.32 -2.61 -2.26
C GLU A 155 -9.52 -3.01 -1.41
N THR A 156 -9.51 -4.26 -0.93
CA THR A 156 -10.50 -4.74 0.06
C THR A 156 -9.91 -4.92 1.45
N ASP A 157 -8.57 -4.99 1.60
CA ASP A 157 -7.86 -5.24 2.86
C ASP A 157 -8.40 -6.50 3.56
N ASP A 158 -8.87 -6.42 4.81
CA ASP A 158 -9.48 -7.51 5.58
C ASP A 158 -11.01 -7.59 5.43
N TYR A 159 -11.62 -6.65 4.69
CA TYR A 159 -13.08 -6.58 4.51
C TYR A 159 -13.59 -7.64 3.54
N ASN A 160 -14.68 -8.32 3.93
CA ASN A 160 -15.36 -9.29 3.07
C ASN A 160 -16.38 -8.58 2.15
N ILE A 161 -15.88 -7.76 1.26
CA ILE A 161 -16.66 -7.05 0.24
C ILE A 161 -16.18 -7.43 -1.16
N SER A 162 -16.96 -7.11 -2.18
CA SER A 162 -16.53 -7.24 -3.56
C SER A 162 -15.56 -6.12 -3.92
N ILE A 163 -14.49 -6.45 -4.64
CA ILE A 163 -13.63 -5.41 -5.20
C ILE A 163 -14.40 -4.56 -6.23
N GLY A 164 -15.36 -5.15 -6.94
CA GLY A 164 -16.25 -4.44 -7.84
C GLY A 164 -17.02 -3.32 -7.15
N ASP A 165 -17.57 -3.58 -5.95
CA ASP A 165 -18.28 -2.56 -5.17
C ASP A 165 -17.34 -1.39 -4.78
N VAL A 166 -16.05 -1.69 -4.54
CA VAL A 166 -15.05 -0.64 -4.27
C VAL A 166 -14.77 0.19 -5.51
N TYR A 167 -14.59 -0.45 -6.68
CA TYR A 167 -14.42 0.25 -7.97
C TYR A 167 -15.62 1.14 -8.27
N GLU A 168 -16.83 0.62 -8.19
CA GLU A 168 -18.06 1.40 -8.42
C GLU A 168 -18.14 2.61 -7.51
N ARG A 169 -17.85 2.42 -6.22
CA ARG A 169 -17.90 3.51 -5.24
C ARG A 169 -16.83 4.56 -5.48
N VAL A 170 -15.61 4.16 -5.84
CA VAL A 170 -14.52 5.10 -6.18
C VAL A 170 -14.84 5.84 -7.47
N ALA A 171 -15.34 5.16 -8.50
CA ALA A 171 -15.75 5.76 -9.77
C ALA A 171 -16.84 6.82 -9.55
N GLU A 172 -17.87 6.51 -8.73
CA GLU A 172 -18.91 7.47 -8.34
C GLU A 172 -18.32 8.72 -7.66
N LEU A 173 -17.41 8.54 -6.70
CA LEU A 173 -16.76 9.64 -5.97
C LEU A 173 -15.90 10.52 -6.87
N LEU A 174 -15.31 9.96 -7.92
CA LEU A 174 -14.50 10.65 -8.90
C LEU A 174 -15.30 11.22 -10.08
N GLY A 175 -16.56 10.81 -10.25
CA GLY A 175 -17.39 11.22 -11.37
C GLY A 175 -16.93 10.64 -12.71
N VAL A 176 -16.43 9.40 -12.72
CA VAL A 176 -15.97 8.68 -13.91
C VAL A 176 -16.68 7.35 -14.08
N GLU A 177 -16.63 6.78 -15.29
CA GLU A 177 -17.15 5.44 -15.53
C GLU A 177 -16.22 4.38 -14.90
N THR A 178 -16.78 3.29 -14.38
CA THR A 178 -16.02 2.22 -13.71
C THR A 178 -14.99 1.59 -14.64
N GLU A 179 -15.33 1.37 -15.91
CA GLU A 179 -14.43 0.81 -16.91
C GLU A 179 -13.23 1.74 -17.20
N SER A 180 -13.43 3.06 -17.13
CA SER A 180 -12.34 4.03 -17.26
C SER A 180 -11.39 3.95 -16.07
N LEU A 181 -11.91 3.79 -14.86
CA LEU A 181 -11.12 3.61 -13.65
C LEU A 181 -10.33 2.29 -13.69
N GLU A 182 -10.97 1.19 -14.12
CA GLU A 182 -10.30 -0.10 -14.31
C GLU A 182 -9.09 0.02 -15.24
N ALA A 183 -9.25 0.66 -16.40
CA ALA A 183 -8.18 0.85 -17.36
C ALA A 183 -7.01 1.65 -16.80
N VAL A 184 -7.29 2.68 -16.00
CA VAL A 184 -6.24 3.48 -15.34
C VAL A 184 -5.51 2.67 -14.28
N ILE A 185 -6.22 1.93 -13.44
CA ILE A 185 -5.61 1.11 -12.38
C ILE A 185 -4.80 -0.03 -13.01
N GLU A 186 -5.27 -0.66 -14.09
CA GLU A 186 -4.49 -1.66 -14.80
C GLU A 186 -3.18 -1.08 -15.34
N LYS A 187 -3.21 0.11 -15.94
CA LYS A 187 -2.00 0.79 -16.39
C LYS A 187 -1.03 1.11 -15.24
N ASN A 188 -1.56 1.53 -14.08
CA ASN A 188 -0.74 1.76 -12.89
C ASN A 188 -0.07 0.45 -12.44
N PHE A 189 -0.83 -0.64 -12.44
CA PHE A 189 -0.33 -1.97 -12.09
C PHE A 189 0.76 -2.43 -13.07
N GLU A 190 0.54 -2.32 -14.36
CA GLU A 190 1.53 -2.67 -15.39
C GLU A 190 2.81 -1.83 -15.27
N THR A 191 2.69 -0.56 -14.90
CA THR A 191 3.84 0.33 -14.68
C THR A 191 4.76 -0.18 -13.56
N ILE A 192 4.19 -0.78 -12.51
CA ILE A 192 4.95 -1.26 -11.35
C ILE A 192 5.36 -2.73 -11.51
N PHE A 193 4.46 -3.58 -12.00
CA PHE A 193 4.58 -5.04 -11.97
C PHE A 193 4.69 -5.68 -13.36
N GLY A 194 4.51 -4.92 -14.44
CA GLY A 194 4.48 -5.44 -15.80
C GLY A 194 5.84 -5.71 -16.44
N ALA A 195 6.92 -5.17 -15.90
CA ALA A 195 8.28 -5.39 -16.39
C ALA A 195 8.91 -6.63 -15.71
N LYS A 196 8.48 -7.82 -16.13
CA LYS A 196 9.19 -9.08 -15.84
C LYS A 196 9.73 -9.69 -17.11
#